data_4f5abc8a40903a2eaed2c2ac4c5b8698
#
_entry.id   4f5abc8a40903a2eaed2c2ac4c5b8698
#
_cell.length_a   1.000
_cell.length_b   1.000
_cell.length_c   1.000
_cell.angle_alpha   90.00
_cell.angle_beta   90.00
_cell.angle_gamma   90.00
#
_symmetry.space_group_name_H-M   'P 1'
#
loop_
_entity.id
_entity.type
_entity.pdbx_description
1 polymer ?
#
loop_
_entity_poly.entity_id
_entity_poly.type
_entity_poly.pdbx_seq_one_letter_code
_entity_poly.pdbx_strand_id
1 'polypeptide(L)'
;PKSRSGGKGRFGMEEKMRKRGVALLLAAALAVTGLSGCGAASGETSSGREKVRLMVWSPQNDQSKDNGQWLQTMCEAFAEEHPEWDITFVYGVADEASAAGQVSQDPEASADVFMYANDTLTTLTDANALAKFGGTYREQIEGMNSQEVIDSLTMDDNLYGVPFTTNTWFMYYDKSVFSEEDIKSLDTMLEKGVVSFPFTNSWYLPAFYLANGCTLFGDGTDEAAGVDFGGQKAVDVTNYLIDLKNNPNFRIDADGSGIAGLRDGSINAMFSGSWDANAVKEALGDNMGVASLPTFTLNGEEKQMLAYAGSKAIGVNPNSKNMVAAVQLAVFLGSPEAQKAHYEMCGVVPCNTQLLEEEAVQADEVVTAQNDTFNNTSILQPFVSKMSNCWTPVENMGKSIRNGSVTHENAADQTEQMNSAMNSDGI
;
A
#
# COMPACT_ATOMS: atom_id res chain seq x y z
N PRO A 1 -1.21 -13.58 -50.81
CA PRO A 1 -2.02 -12.42 -50.93
C PRO A 1 -2.39 -11.90 -49.52
N LYS A 2 -2.21 -10.64 -49.42
CA LYS A 2 -2.40 -9.75 -48.26
C LYS A 2 -3.84 -9.73 -47.76
N SER A 3 -4.05 -9.57 -46.46
CA SER A 3 -4.95 -8.51 -45.99
C SER A 3 -4.57 -8.01 -44.59
N ARG A 4 -4.34 -6.73 -44.54
CA ARG A 4 -4.23 -5.88 -43.35
C ARG A 4 -5.63 -5.58 -42.82
N SER A 5 -5.80 -5.52 -41.47
CA SER A 5 -6.72 -4.60 -40.80
C SER A 5 -6.28 -4.61 -39.34
N GLY A 6 -5.98 -3.53 -38.65
CA GLY A 6 -6.30 -2.15 -38.82
C GLY A 6 -6.45 -1.63 -37.41
N GLY A 7 -5.40 -1.01 -36.83
CA GLY A 7 -5.52 -0.31 -35.55
C GLY A 7 -6.40 0.94 -35.73
N LYS A 8 -7.45 1.02 -34.95
CA LYS A 8 -8.23 2.24 -34.69
C LYS A 8 -8.76 2.16 -33.26
N GLY A 9 -8.05 2.79 -32.35
CA GLY A 9 -8.50 2.87 -30.96
C GLY A 9 -7.83 3.97 -30.12
N ARG A 10 -6.75 4.59 -30.62
CA ARG A 10 -5.97 5.55 -29.84
C ARG A 10 -6.17 7.04 -30.14
N PHE A 11 -6.96 7.41 -31.12
CA PHE A 11 -7.12 8.84 -31.55
C PHE A 11 -8.40 9.51 -31.07
N GLY A 12 -9.26 8.82 -30.31
CA GLY A 12 -10.56 9.37 -29.88
C GLY A 12 -10.59 10.05 -28.51
N MET A 13 -9.57 9.86 -27.69
CA MET A 13 -9.59 10.32 -26.29
C MET A 13 -8.98 11.71 -26.08
N GLU A 14 -7.93 12.07 -26.82
CA GLU A 14 -7.33 13.40 -26.71
C GLU A 14 -8.25 14.55 -27.15
N GLU A 15 -9.18 14.29 -28.06
CA GLU A 15 -10.09 15.35 -28.56
C GLU A 15 -11.31 15.59 -27.64
N LYS A 16 -11.64 14.63 -26.76
CA LYS A 16 -12.75 14.78 -25.79
C LYS A 16 -12.38 15.53 -24.52
N MET A 17 -11.13 15.47 -24.08
CA MET A 17 -10.66 16.24 -22.91
C MET A 17 -10.51 17.74 -23.23
N ARG A 18 -10.20 18.09 -24.48
CA ARG A 18 -10.01 19.49 -24.91
C ARG A 18 -11.30 20.32 -25.04
N LYS A 19 -12.48 19.69 -25.01
CA LYS A 19 -13.78 20.37 -25.27
C LYS A 19 -14.68 20.50 -24.03
N ARG A 20 -14.29 20.10 -22.85
CA ARG A 20 -15.10 20.24 -21.63
C ARG A 20 -14.61 21.28 -20.61
N GLY A 21 -13.50 21.97 -20.89
CA GLY A 21 -12.92 23.01 -20.04
C GLY A 21 -13.35 24.45 -20.30
N VAL A 22 -14.37 24.70 -21.12
CA VAL A 22 -14.80 26.08 -21.45
C VAL A 22 -16.30 26.18 -21.28
N ALA A 23 -16.79 26.35 -20.09
CA ALA A 23 -18.05 27.02 -19.78
C ALA A 23 -18.26 27.12 -18.27
N LEU A 24 -17.94 28.27 -17.71
CA LEU A 24 -18.61 28.99 -16.62
C LEU A 24 -17.59 29.89 -15.92
N LEU A 25 -17.66 31.18 -16.26
CA LEU A 25 -17.57 32.25 -15.28
C LEU A 25 -17.51 33.60 -16.07
N LEU A 26 -18.66 34.19 -16.26
CA LEU A 26 -18.81 35.60 -16.55
C LEU A 26 -19.64 36.20 -15.39
N ALA A 27 -19.05 37.10 -14.66
CA ALA A 27 -19.64 38.31 -14.12
C ALA A 27 -19.03 38.72 -12.77
N ALA A 28 -18.20 39.76 -12.80
CA ALA A 28 -18.43 41.00 -12.05
C ALA A 28 -17.25 41.97 -12.24
N ALA A 29 -17.42 42.88 -13.18
CA ALA A 29 -16.61 44.09 -13.26
C ALA A 29 -17.24 45.17 -12.37
N LEU A 30 -16.45 45.81 -11.51
CA LEU A 30 -16.76 47.17 -11.04
C LEU A 30 -15.46 47.97 -10.94
N ALA A 31 -15.45 49.03 -11.70
CA ALA A 31 -14.41 50.00 -11.86
C ALA A 31 -14.25 50.90 -10.62
N VAL A 32 -13.01 51.27 -10.29
CA VAL A 32 -12.70 52.55 -9.65
C VAL A 32 -11.51 53.16 -10.36
N THR A 33 -11.79 54.30 -10.99
CA THR A 33 -10.81 55.22 -11.58
C THR A 33 -10.20 56.10 -10.52
N GLY A 34 -8.89 56.39 -10.66
CA GLY A 34 -8.34 57.56 -9.97
C GLY A 34 -6.83 57.68 -9.92
N LEU A 35 -6.30 58.44 -10.88
CA LEU A 35 -5.24 59.45 -10.84
C LEU A 35 -3.74 59.07 -10.86
N SER A 36 -3.20 59.53 -11.93
CA SER A 36 -1.88 59.81 -12.42
C SER A 36 -0.74 60.13 -11.43
N GLY A 37 0.42 59.54 -11.73
CA GLY A 37 1.72 59.98 -11.25
C GLY A 37 2.82 59.37 -12.13
N CYS A 38 3.39 60.15 -13.04
CA CYS A 38 4.52 59.79 -13.89
C CYS A 38 5.77 59.53 -13.07
N GLY A 39 6.40 58.39 -13.33
CA GLY A 39 7.76 58.06 -12.91
C GLY A 39 8.24 56.87 -13.72
N ALA A 40 8.97 57.14 -14.84
CA ALA A 40 9.56 56.07 -15.63
C ALA A 40 10.71 55.41 -14.87
N ALA A 41 10.49 54.18 -14.43
CA ALA A 41 11.54 53.23 -14.12
C ALA A 41 11.13 51.95 -14.85
N SER A 42 12.01 51.44 -15.71
CA SER A 42 11.95 50.13 -16.34
C SER A 42 11.95 49.06 -15.26
N GLY A 43 10.78 48.73 -14.73
CA GLY A 43 10.59 47.63 -13.83
C GLY A 43 10.06 46.43 -14.63
N GLU A 44 10.78 45.34 -14.62
CA GLU A 44 10.24 44.04 -14.96
C GLU A 44 8.91 43.88 -14.21
N THR A 45 7.83 43.71 -14.94
CA THR A 45 6.53 43.30 -14.37
C THR A 45 6.71 41.88 -13.83
N SER A 46 7.17 41.77 -12.57
CA SER A 46 6.98 40.55 -11.84
C SER A 46 5.47 40.30 -11.80
N SER A 47 4.99 39.22 -12.39
CA SER A 47 3.65 38.70 -12.12
C SER A 47 3.52 38.67 -10.59
N GLY A 48 2.48 39.33 -10.03
CA GLY A 48 2.32 39.46 -8.57
C GLY A 48 1.96 38.14 -7.86
N ARG A 49 2.43 37.02 -8.42
CA ARG A 49 2.27 35.67 -7.86
C ARG A 49 3.34 35.41 -6.82
N GLU A 50 2.93 34.74 -5.75
CA GLU A 50 3.86 34.22 -4.75
C GLU A 50 4.70 33.09 -5.34
N LYS A 51 6.02 33.16 -5.17
CA LYS A 51 6.94 32.10 -5.64
C LYS A 51 6.95 30.95 -4.63
N VAL A 52 6.56 29.79 -5.09
CA VAL A 52 6.51 28.53 -4.31
C VAL A 52 7.47 27.53 -4.94
N ARG A 53 8.37 26.93 -4.15
CA ARG A 53 9.22 25.83 -4.59
C ARG A 53 8.88 24.61 -3.72
N LEU A 54 8.49 23.50 -4.36
CA LEU A 54 8.20 22.24 -3.70
C LEU A 54 9.11 21.12 -4.23
N MET A 55 9.81 20.45 -3.33
CA MET A 55 10.49 19.19 -3.62
C MET A 55 9.53 18.04 -3.32
N VAL A 56 9.28 17.19 -4.31
CA VAL A 56 8.30 16.09 -4.22
C VAL A 56 8.97 14.77 -4.57
N TRP A 57 8.89 13.79 -3.69
CA TRP A 57 9.46 12.46 -3.90
C TRP A 57 8.37 11.40 -4.01
N SER A 58 8.51 10.55 -5.02
CA SER A 58 7.68 9.35 -5.23
C SER A 58 8.51 8.22 -5.84
N PRO A 59 7.97 7.00 -5.92
CA PRO A 59 8.59 5.90 -6.65
C PRO A 59 8.93 6.24 -8.10
N GLN A 60 9.92 5.55 -8.65
CA GLN A 60 10.31 5.69 -10.06
C GLN A 60 9.15 5.38 -11.01
N ASN A 61 8.26 4.44 -10.63
CA ASN A 61 7.10 4.03 -11.44
C ASN A 61 6.15 5.20 -11.70
N ASP A 62 5.92 6.06 -10.71
CA ASP A 62 5.03 7.22 -10.79
C ASP A 62 5.58 8.33 -11.69
N GLN A 63 6.88 8.32 -11.94
CA GLN A 63 7.61 9.32 -12.71
C GLN A 63 8.04 8.81 -14.09
N SER A 64 7.76 7.53 -14.38
CA SER A 64 8.13 6.87 -15.63
C SER A 64 7.32 7.44 -16.81
N LYS A 65 8.01 7.70 -17.94
CA LYS A 65 7.35 8.09 -19.19
C LYS A 65 6.44 7.00 -19.73
N ASP A 66 6.79 5.73 -19.49
CA ASP A 66 6.00 4.59 -19.94
C ASP A 66 4.64 4.53 -19.22
N ASN A 67 4.58 5.07 -18.00
CA ASN A 67 3.37 5.19 -17.19
C ASN A 67 2.78 6.62 -17.20
N GLY A 68 3.10 7.45 -18.19
CA GLY A 68 2.53 8.78 -18.36
C GLY A 68 3.00 9.85 -17.37
N GLN A 69 4.03 9.57 -16.54
CA GLN A 69 4.58 10.51 -15.55
C GLN A 69 3.49 11.05 -14.60
N TRP A 70 2.80 10.14 -13.91
CA TRP A 70 1.67 10.49 -13.03
C TRP A 70 2.00 11.63 -12.07
N LEU A 71 3.15 11.58 -11.37
CA LEU A 71 3.49 12.63 -10.40
C LEU A 71 3.59 14.00 -11.05
N GLN A 72 4.30 14.10 -12.17
CA GLN A 72 4.47 15.38 -12.88
C GLN A 72 3.12 15.90 -13.40
N THR A 73 2.32 15.00 -13.97
CA THR A 73 0.98 15.33 -14.50
C THR A 73 0.06 15.86 -13.40
N MET A 74 0.07 15.24 -12.21
CA MET A 74 -0.75 15.71 -11.09
C MET A 74 -0.21 17.00 -10.48
N CYS A 75 1.10 17.16 -10.37
CA CYS A 75 1.69 18.44 -9.93
C CYS A 75 1.38 19.60 -10.88
N GLU A 76 1.38 19.36 -12.19
CA GLU A 76 0.97 20.36 -13.19
C GLU A 76 -0.50 20.72 -13.04
N ALA A 77 -1.39 19.73 -12.88
CA ALA A 77 -2.82 19.97 -12.63
C ALA A 77 -3.05 20.78 -11.35
N PHE A 78 -2.34 20.43 -10.27
CA PHE A 78 -2.38 21.21 -9.02
C PHE A 78 -1.97 22.68 -9.25
N ALA A 79 -0.91 22.94 -10.01
CA ALA A 79 -0.45 24.28 -10.29
C ALA A 79 -1.46 25.08 -11.14
N GLU A 80 -2.21 24.42 -12.02
CA GLU A 80 -3.30 25.06 -12.80
C GLU A 80 -4.48 25.48 -11.91
N GLU A 81 -4.76 24.72 -10.84
CA GLU A 81 -5.80 25.05 -9.85
C GLU A 81 -5.39 26.19 -8.90
N HIS A 82 -4.07 26.48 -8.80
CA HIS A 82 -3.51 27.48 -7.90
C HIS A 82 -2.81 28.64 -8.66
N PRO A 83 -3.55 29.43 -9.44
CA PRO A 83 -2.98 30.51 -10.26
C PRO A 83 -2.40 31.68 -9.43
N GLU A 84 -2.66 31.73 -8.13
CA GLU A 84 -2.07 32.68 -7.17
C GLU A 84 -0.59 32.43 -6.93
N TRP A 85 -0.12 31.19 -7.16
CA TRP A 85 1.27 30.78 -6.99
C TRP A 85 2.01 30.65 -8.34
N ASP A 86 3.31 30.95 -8.29
CA ASP A 86 4.31 30.60 -9.31
C ASP A 86 5.11 29.40 -8.80
N ILE A 87 4.60 28.19 -9.08
CA ILE A 87 5.13 26.96 -8.47
C ILE A 87 6.26 26.37 -9.31
N THR A 88 7.37 26.08 -8.67
CA THR A 88 8.47 25.29 -9.22
C THR A 88 8.55 23.95 -8.48
N PHE A 89 8.32 22.86 -9.18
CA PHE A 89 8.50 21.51 -8.64
C PHE A 89 9.91 21.00 -8.88
N VAL A 90 10.46 20.29 -7.88
CA VAL A 90 11.71 19.55 -7.96
C VAL A 90 11.43 18.10 -7.59
N TYR A 91 11.60 17.21 -8.53
CA TYR A 91 11.27 15.80 -8.34
C TYR A 91 12.47 15.00 -7.86
N GLY A 92 12.24 14.09 -6.93
CA GLY A 92 13.18 13.08 -6.49
C GLY A 92 12.55 11.69 -6.53
N VAL A 93 13.40 10.68 -6.57
CA VAL A 93 12.96 9.28 -6.58
C VAL A 93 13.26 8.64 -5.23
N ALA A 94 12.22 8.18 -4.57
CA ALA A 94 12.28 7.33 -3.38
C ALA A 94 11.06 6.42 -3.38
N ASP A 95 11.25 5.12 -3.21
CA ASP A 95 10.13 4.22 -2.95
C ASP A 95 9.61 4.41 -1.52
N GLU A 96 8.37 4.02 -1.27
CA GLU A 96 7.69 4.30 0.00
C GLU A 96 8.36 3.62 1.20
N ALA A 97 8.99 2.47 1.00
CA ALA A 97 9.67 1.74 2.06
C ALA A 97 11.01 2.40 2.45
N SER A 98 11.72 2.99 1.48
CA SER A 98 13.03 3.62 1.69
C SER A 98 12.96 5.10 2.04
N ALA A 99 11.86 5.78 1.74
CA ALA A 99 11.69 7.21 1.92
C ALA A 99 11.95 7.65 3.38
N ALA A 100 11.44 6.87 4.36
CA ALA A 100 11.64 7.18 5.77
C ALA A 100 13.11 7.27 6.15
N GLY A 101 13.94 6.31 5.72
CA GLY A 101 15.38 6.32 6.00
C GLY A 101 16.10 7.51 5.38
N GLN A 102 15.68 7.94 4.18
CA GLN A 102 16.28 9.09 3.50
C GLN A 102 15.86 10.41 4.14
N VAL A 103 14.56 10.59 4.41
CA VAL A 103 14.01 11.83 5.00
C VAL A 103 14.50 12.01 6.44
N SER A 104 14.55 10.94 7.23
CA SER A 104 14.95 11.00 8.65
C SER A 104 16.44 11.33 8.86
N GLN A 105 17.29 11.13 7.86
CA GLN A 105 18.72 11.48 7.95
C GLN A 105 18.96 12.98 7.98
N ASP A 106 18.19 13.74 7.18
CA ASP A 106 18.29 15.20 7.13
C ASP A 106 16.92 15.78 6.72
N PRO A 107 15.97 15.91 7.67
CA PRO A 107 14.64 16.42 7.36
C PRO A 107 14.63 17.83 6.78
N GLU A 108 15.59 18.69 7.15
CA GLU A 108 15.66 20.08 6.67
C GLU A 108 16.07 20.17 5.18
N ALA A 109 16.84 19.21 4.69
CA ALA A 109 17.30 19.17 3.30
C ALA A 109 16.48 18.21 2.41
N SER A 110 15.51 17.50 2.99
CA SER A 110 14.69 16.49 2.30
C SER A 110 13.49 17.10 1.58
N ALA A 111 12.67 16.22 0.98
CA ALA A 111 11.44 16.59 0.27
C ALA A 111 10.45 17.35 1.16
N ASP A 112 9.74 18.31 0.55
CA ASP A 112 8.60 18.99 1.19
C ASP A 112 7.38 18.06 1.27
N VAL A 113 7.17 17.25 0.24
CA VAL A 113 6.10 16.25 0.12
C VAL A 113 6.71 14.94 -0.37
N PHE A 114 6.38 13.83 0.26
CA PHE A 114 6.93 12.52 -0.09
C PHE A 114 5.95 11.39 0.21
N MET A 115 6.09 10.27 -0.52
CA MET A 115 5.33 9.06 -0.28
C MET A 115 6.06 8.14 0.69
N TYR A 116 5.32 7.50 1.60
CA TYR A 116 5.88 6.58 2.59
C TYR A 116 4.90 5.43 2.90
N ALA A 117 5.44 4.31 3.39
CA ALA A 117 4.66 3.21 3.91
C ALA A 117 4.42 3.40 5.43
N ASN A 118 3.22 3.11 5.90
CA ASN A 118 2.80 3.41 7.27
C ASN A 118 3.59 2.65 8.36
N ASP A 119 4.22 1.54 8.04
CA ASP A 119 5.11 0.81 8.94
C ASP A 119 6.37 1.60 9.33
N THR A 120 6.66 2.68 8.60
CA THR A 120 7.75 3.61 8.91
C THR A 120 7.29 4.87 9.68
N LEU A 121 6.02 4.93 10.06
CA LEU A 121 5.41 6.11 10.71
C LEU A 121 6.16 6.54 11.97
N THR A 122 6.49 5.60 12.86
CA THR A 122 7.24 5.88 14.08
C THR A 122 8.62 6.46 13.77
N THR A 123 9.35 5.89 12.82
CA THR A 123 10.67 6.40 12.41
C THR A 123 10.59 7.85 11.93
N LEU A 124 9.59 8.18 11.14
CA LEU A 124 9.39 9.53 10.60
C LEU A 124 8.95 10.54 11.68
N THR A 125 8.08 10.13 12.60
CA THR A 125 7.61 11.00 13.69
C THR A 125 8.72 11.24 14.71
N ASP A 126 9.52 10.26 15.06
CA ASP A 126 10.68 10.39 15.96
C ASP A 126 11.74 11.34 15.38
N ALA A 127 11.90 11.34 14.08
CA ALA A 127 12.80 12.26 13.37
C ALA A 127 12.20 13.67 13.18
N ASN A 128 10.96 13.91 13.61
CA ASN A 128 10.20 15.14 13.32
C ASN A 128 10.14 15.44 11.80
N ALA A 129 9.89 14.41 11.02
CA ALA A 129 9.87 14.45 9.55
C ALA A 129 8.45 14.46 8.96
N LEU A 130 7.40 14.32 9.76
CA LEU A 130 6.00 14.37 9.35
C LEU A 130 5.22 15.45 10.06
N ALA A 131 4.53 16.28 9.30
CA ALA A 131 3.55 17.24 9.78
C ALA A 131 2.23 16.53 10.10
N LYS A 132 1.52 17.07 11.10
CA LYS A 132 0.18 16.63 11.49
C LYS A 132 -0.88 17.32 10.62
N PHE A 133 -1.84 16.55 10.14
CA PHE A 133 -3.00 17.09 9.47
C PHE A 133 -4.09 17.40 10.52
N GLY A 134 -4.63 18.62 10.48
CA GLY A 134 -5.66 19.08 11.40
C GLY A 134 -6.71 19.95 10.74
N GLY A 135 -7.77 20.32 11.50
CA GLY A 135 -8.85 21.18 11.02
C GLY A 135 -9.53 20.64 9.77
N THR A 136 -9.82 21.53 8.83
CA THR A 136 -10.53 21.20 7.58
C THR A 136 -9.80 20.19 6.69
N TYR A 137 -8.47 20.17 6.71
CA TYR A 137 -7.71 19.17 5.95
C TYR A 137 -7.90 17.77 6.52
N ARG A 138 -7.88 17.61 7.83
CA ARG A 138 -8.17 16.32 8.48
C ARG A 138 -9.60 15.86 8.14
N GLU A 139 -10.58 16.74 8.30
CA GLU A 139 -11.99 16.44 7.96
C GLU A 139 -12.13 16.01 6.48
N GLN A 140 -11.42 16.66 5.59
CA GLN A 140 -11.41 16.30 4.16
C GLN A 140 -10.81 14.91 3.92
N ILE A 141 -9.66 14.60 4.54
CA ILE A 141 -8.97 13.31 4.42
C ILE A 141 -9.85 12.19 4.99
N GLU A 142 -10.41 12.39 6.17
CA GLU A 142 -11.33 11.43 6.81
C GLU A 142 -12.60 11.20 5.97
N GLY A 143 -13.14 12.24 5.34
CA GLY A 143 -14.32 12.15 4.47
C GLY A 143 -14.09 11.40 3.15
N MET A 144 -12.84 11.16 2.76
CA MET A 144 -12.48 10.48 1.50
C MET A 144 -12.08 9.00 1.71
N ASN A 145 -11.89 8.56 2.95
CA ASN A 145 -11.29 7.26 3.26
C ASN A 145 -12.08 6.51 4.33
N SER A 146 -11.93 5.18 4.39
CA SER A 146 -12.49 4.39 5.48
C SER A 146 -11.76 4.65 6.80
N GLN A 147 -12.43 4.35 7.92
CA GLN A 147 -11.83 4.55 9.25
C GLN A 147 -10.57 3.72 9.44
N GLU A 148 -10.56 2.48 8.93
CA GLU A 148 -9.43 1.56 9.03
C GLU A 148 -8.18 2.12 8.31
N VAL A 149 -8.38 2.78 7.16
CA VAL A 149 -7.30 3.44 6.42
C VAL A 149 -6.78 4.66 7.19
N ILE A 150 -7.68 5.44 7.79
CA ILE A 150 -7.31 6.59 8.63
C ILE A 150 -6.55 6.13 9.88
N ASP A 151 -7.03 5.06 10.53
CA ASP A 151 -6.37 4.49 11.72
C ASP A 151 -4.95 4.03 11.41
N SER A 152 -4.71 3.53 10.20
CA SER A 152 -3.37 3.11 9.75
C SER A 152 -2.34 4.24 9.67
N LEU A 153 -2.77 5.50 9.72
CA LEU A 153 -1.93 6.70 9.63
C LEU A 153 -2.09 7.61 10.87
N THR A 154 -2.83 7.13 11.88
CA THR A 154 -3.10 7.88 13.12
C THR A 154 -2.27 7.31 14.26
N MET A 155 -1.52 8.16 14.94
CA MET A 155 -0.73 7.83 16.12
C MET A 155 -0.93 8.93 17.17
N ASP A 156 -1.24 8.55 18.41
CA ASP A 156 -1.53 9.50 19.51
C ASP A 156 -2.58 10.54 19.12
N ASP A 157 -3.70 10.11 18.53
CA ASP A 157 -4.79 10.93 18.01
C ASP A 157 -4.41 11.91 16.87
N ASN A 158 -3.21 11.84 16.33
CA ASN A 158 -2.76 12.70 15.25
C ASN A 158 -2.69 11.94 13.92
N LEU A 159 -3.28 12.52 12.88
CA LEU A 159 -3.18 12.03 11.51
C LEU A 159 -1.91 12.59 10.85
N TYR A 160 -1.07 11.73 10.28
CA TYR A 160 0.24 12.09 9.75
C TYR A 160 0.39 11.97 8.22
N GLY A 161 -0.63 11.58 7.51
CA GLY A 161 -0.54 11.44 6.05
C GLY A 161 -1.89 11.45 5.36
N VAL A 162 -1.84 11.60 4.04
CA VAL A 162 -3.00 11.44 3.15
C VAL A 162 -2.88 10.08 2.49
N PRO A 163 -3.76 9.12 2.78
CA PRO A 163 -3.66 7.79 2.18
C PRO A 163 -3.95 7.84 0.68
N PHE A 164 -3.27 6.98 -0.09
CA PHE A 164 -3.55 6.84 -1.52
C PHE A 164 -3.71 5.38 -1.97
N THR A 165 -3.26 4.42 -1.15
CA THR A 165 -3.44 2.98 -1.39
C THR A 165 -3.39 2.22 -0.08
N THR A 166 -4.06 1.07 -0.01
CA THR A 166 -3.86 0.06 1.04
C THR A 166 -2.66 -0.80 0.69
N ASN A 167 -2.07 -1.45 1.70
CA ASN A 167 -0.91 -2.32 1.55
C ASN A 167 -1.14 -3.63 2.30
N THR A 168 -1.43 -4.70 1.57
CA THR A 168 -1.59 -6.05 2.09
C THR A 168 -1.32 -7.06 0.99
N TRP A 169 -1.37 -8.34 1.34
CA TRP A 169 -1.25 -9.44 0.39
C TRP A 169 -2.53 -10.29 0.41
N PHE A 170 -2.76 -10.97 -0.70
CA PHE A 170 -3.95 -11.77 -0.95
C PHE A 170 -3.58 -12.99 -1.82
N MET A 171 -4.56 -13.69 -2.35
CA MET A 171 -4.34 -14.93 -3.09
C MET A 171 -4.56 -14.76 -4.59
N TYR A 172 -3.63 -15.27 -5.39
CA TYR A 172 -3.77 -15.53 -6.81
C TYR A 172 -3.98 -17.03 -7.05
N TYR A 173 -4.86 -17.38 -7.97
CA TYR A 173 -5.13 -18.78 -8.29
C TYR A 173 -5.48 -19.00 -9.77
N ASP A 174 -5.31 -20.24 -10.24
CA ASP A 174 -5.69 -20.67 -11.58
C ASP A 174 -7.17 -21.12 -11.57
N LYS A 175 -8.05 -20.35 -12.23
CA LYS A 175 -9.49 -20.62 -12.39
C LYS A 175 -9.76 -21.94 -13.15
N SER A 176 -8.79 -22.47 -13.89
CA SER A 176 -8.93 -23.77 -14.54
C SER A 176 -8.76 -24.96 -13.59
N VAL A 177 -8.17 -24.72 -12.41
CA VAL A 177 -7.93 -25.74 -11.37
C VAL A 177 -8.89 -25.58 -10.19
N PHE A 178 -9.15 -24.35 -9.74
CA PHE A 178 -9.98 -24.06 -8.58
C PHE A 178 -11.24 -23.29 -8.94
N SER A 179 -12.38 -23.73 -8.40
CA SER A 179 -13.61 -22.96 -8.42
C SER A 179 -13.63 -21.91 -7.29
N GLU A 180 -14.56 -20.96 -7.36
CA GLU A 180 -14.79 -19.96 -6.29
C GLU A 180 -15.13 -20.57 -4.92
N GLU A 181 -15.68 -21.79 -4.88
CA GLU A 181 -15.95 -22.50 -3.64
C GLU A 181 -14.68 -23.14 -3.08
N ASP A 182 -13.82 -23.68 -3.95
CA ASP A 182 -12.59 -24.36 -3.53
C ASP A 182 -11.61 -23.42 -2.85
N ILE A 183 -11.53 -22.16 -3.32
CA ILE A 183 -10.58 -21.17 -2.82
C ILE A 183 -10.93 -20.61 -1.43
N LYS A 184 -12.09 -20.95 -0.88
CA LYS A 184 -12.48 -20.54 0.48
C LYS A 184 -11.72 -21.29 1.56
N SER A 185 -11.21 -22.47 1.27
CA SER A 185 -10.49 -23.33 2.22
C SER A 185 -9.16 -23.80 1.66
N LEU A 186 -8.08 -23.52 2.38
CA LEU A 186 -6.74 -24.03 2.03
C LEU A 186 -6.70 -25.57 1.99
N ASP A 187 -7.44 -26.23 2.89
CA ASP A 187 -7.51 -27.70 2.92
C ASP A 187 -8.11 -28.25 1.62
N THR A 188 -9.22 -27.67 1.15
CA THR A 188 -9.85 -28.03 -0.12
C THR A 188 -8.93 -27.76 -1.30
N MET A 189 -8.22 -26.63 -1.30
CA MET A 189 -7.27 -26.30 -2.36
C MET A 189 -6.13 -27.33 -2.43
N LEU A 190 -5.59 -27.74 -1.28
CA LEU A 190 -4.52 -28.75 -1.20
C LEU A 190 -4.98 -30.16 -1.62
N GLU A 191 -6.26 -30.45 -1.63
CA GLU A 191 -6.81 -31.69 -2.21
C GLU A 191 -6.87 -31.67 -3.73
N LYS A 192 -6.98 -30.49 -4.34
CA LYS A 192 -7.26 -30.30 -5.78
C LYS A 192 -6.07 -29.82 -6.61
N GLY A 193 -5.16 -29.09 -5.99
CA GLY A 193 -4.03 -28.48 -6.70
C GLY A 193 -2.89 -28.14 -5.77
N VAL A 194 -1.84 -27.57 -6.35
CA VAL A 194 -0.62 -27.20 -5.63
C VAL A 194 -0.68 -25.74 -5.21
N VAL A 195 -0.52 -25.49 -3.91
CA VAL A 195 -0.52 -24.14 -3.32
C VAL A 195 0.87 -23.76 -2.85
N SER A 196 1.31 -22.57 -3.22
CA SER A 196 2.60 -21.99 -2.81
C SER A 196 2.37 -20.85 -1.81
N PHE A 197 3.20 -20.80 -0.76
CA PHE A 197 3.10 -19.78 0.28
C PHE A 197 4.48 -19.26 0.70
N PRO A 198 4.66 -17.94 0.94
CA PRO A 198 5.93 -17.34 1.39
C PRO A 198 6.26 -17.68 2.84
N PHE A 199 6.43 -18.96 3.10
CA PHE A 199 6.52 -19.60 4.41
C PHE A 199 7.70 -19.14 5.28
N THR A 200 8.78 -18.67 4.65
CA THR A 200 9.97 -18.18 5.33
C THR A 200 10.04 -16.65 5.41
N ASN A 201 8.94 -15.98 5.12
CA ASN A 201 8.83 -14.55 5.19
C ASN A 201 7.97 -14.13 6.38
N SER A 202 8.54 -13.30 7.26
CA SER A 202 7.92 -12.87 8.51
C SER A 202 6.70 -11.95 8.34
N TRP A 203 6.47 -11.41 7.14
CA TRP A 203 5.27 -10.62 6.85
C TRP A 203 4.07 -11.50 6.48
N TYR A 204 4.30 -12.75 6.07
CA TYR A 204 3.27 -13.71 5.67
C TYR A 204 2.99 -14.78 6.73
N LEU A 205 4.03 -15.40 7.28
CA LEU A 205 3.89 -16.56 8.19
C LEU A 205 3.00 -16.30 9.41
N PRO A 206 3.00 -15.11 10.04
CA PRO A 206 2.14 -14.82 11.19
C PRO A 206 0.64 -15.00 10.94
N ALA A 207 0.19 -15.01 9.68
CA ALA A 207 -1.22 -15.17 9.34
C ALA A 207 -1.87 -16.41 9.97
N PHE A 208 -1.13 -17.48 10.15
CA PHE A 208 -1.61 -18.70 10.82
C PHE A 208 -1.67 -18.54 12.35
N TYR A 209 -0.70 -17.89 12.95
CA TYR A 209 -0.65 -17.62 14.40
C TYR A 209 -1.75 -16.65 14.82
N LEU A 210 -1.92 -15.56 14.06
CA LEU A 210 -2.98 -14.58 14.28
C LEU A 210 -4.36 -15.21 14.18
N ALA A 211 -4.56 -16.08 13.19
CA ALA A 211 -5.81 -16.84 13.01
C ALA A 211 -6.20 -17.67 14.25
N ASN A 212 -5.23 -18.14 15.03
CA ASN A 212 -5.49 -18.93 16.25
C ASN A 212 -5.37 -18.09 17.54
N GLY A 213 -5.52 -16.77 17.43
CA GLY A 213 -5.61 -15.87 18.58
C GLY A 213 -4.28 -15.47 19.22
N CYS A 214 -3.17 -15.63 18.50
CA CYS A 214 -1.92 -14.97 18.88
C CYS A 214 -2.05 -13.47 18.63
N THR A 215 -1.47 -12.64 19.48
CA THR A 215 -1.61 -11.18 19.44
C THR A 215 -0.25 -10.49 19.48
N LEU A 216 -0.23 -9.27 18.95
CA LEU A 216 0.92 -8.38 18.92
C LEU A 216 0.53 -7.08 19.63
N PHE A 217 1.19 -6.79 20.76
CA PHE A 217 1.04 -5.52 21.48
C PHE A 217 -0.42 -5.19 21.82
N GLY A 218 -1.14 -6.18 22.36
CA GLY A 218 -2.56 -6.08 22.67
C GLY A 218 -3.42 -5.94 21.42
N ASP A 219 -3.98 -4.77 21.20
CA ASP A 219 -4.72 -4.37 20.00
C ASP A 219 -3.81 -3.80 18.88
N GLY A 220 -2.52 -3.87 19.04
CA GLY A 220 -1.51 -3.33 18.12
C GLY A 220 -0.94 -1.97 18.54
N THR A 221 -1.43 -1.37 19.62
CA THR A 221 -1.04 -0.02 20.07
C THR A 221 -0.35 0.02 21.43
N ASP A 222 -0.44 -1.05 22.21
CA ASP A 222 0.13 -1.11 23.58
C ASP A 222 1.45 -1.91 23.59
N GLU A 223 2.57 -1.21 23.45
CA GLU A 223 3.90 -1.81 23.50
C GLU A 223 4.17 -2.56 24.81
N ALA A 224 3.55 -2.15 25.93
CA ALA A 224 3.72 -2.79 27.24
C ALA A 224 2.98 -4.15 27.32
N ALA A 225 1.94 -4.36 26.52
CA ALA A 225 1.25 -5.65 26.43
C ALA A 225 2.13 -6.73 25.81
N GLY A 226 3.16 -6.36 25.05
CA GLY A 226 4.09 -7.30 24.41
C GLY A 226 3.43 -8.18 23.35
N VAL A 227 4.13 -9.27 23.03
CA VAL A 227 3.71 -10.26 22.02
C VAL A 227 3.25 -11.53 22.72
N ASP A 228 2.09 -12.07 22.31
CA ASP A 228 1.57 -13.36 22.80
C ASP A 228 1.51 -14.39 21.66
N PHE A 229 2.70 -14.88 21.28
CA PHE A 229 2.92 -15.99 20.34
C PHE A 229 3.41 -17.24 21.06
N GLY A 230 3.02 -17.40 22.34
CA GLY A 230 3.34 -18.52 23.19
C GLY A 230 2.16 -19.40 23.56
N GLY A 231 2.42 -20.38 24.42
CA GLY A 231 1.41 -21.31 24.93
C GLY A 231 0.86 -22.28 23.88
N GLN A 232 -0.14 -23.06 24.28
CA GLN A 232 -0.69 -24.14 23.46
C GLN A 232 -1.25 -23.65 22.11
N LYS A 233 -1.88 -22.47 22.07
CA LYS A 233 -2.43 -21.92 20.84
C LYS A 233 -1.38 -21.71 19.75
N ALA A 234 -0.19 -21.27 20.12
CA ALA A 234 0.91 -21.05 19.18
C ALA A 234 1.61 -22.36 18.82
N VAL A 235 1.76 -23.29 19.80
CA VAL A 235 2.30 -24.64 19.57
C VAL A 235 1.45 -25.43 18.60
N ASP A 236 0.12 -25.32 18.69
CA ASP A 236 -0.80 -25.98 17.75
C ASP A 236 -0.57 -25.47 16.31
N VAL A 237 -0.37 -24.17 16.13
CA VAL A 237 -0.04 -23.58 14.82
C VAL A 237 1.34 -24.08 14.33
N THR A 238 2.36 -24.11 15.19
CA THR A 238 3.69 -24.62 14.81
C THR A 238 3.60 -26.07 14.33
N ASN A 239 2.84 -26.92 15.02
CA ASN A 239 2.59 -28.30 14.60
C ASN A 239 1.84 -28.38 13.27
N TYR A 240 0.81 -27.56 13.08
CA TYR A 240 0.10 -27.45 11.80
C TYR A 240 1.04 -27.06 10.66
N LEU A 241 1.91 -26.09 10.87
CA LEU A 241 2.88 -25.65 9.86
C LEU A 241 3.91 -26.73 9.49
N ILE A 242 4.30 -27.59 10.46
CA ILE A 242 5.14 -28.76 10.19
C ILE A 242 4.41 -29.74 9.27
N ASP A 243 3.13 -30.01 9.53
CA ASP A 243 2.31 -30.91 8.72
C ASP A 243 2.04 -30.31 7.34
N LEU A 244 1.71 -29.02 7.27
CA LEU A 244 1.51 -28.27 6.03
C LEU A 244 2.75 -28.32 5.12
N LYS A 245 3.92 -28.07 5.66
CA LYS A 245 5.20 -28.16 4.93
C LYS A 245 5.44 -29.57 4.34
N ASN A 246 4.96 -30.62 4.99
CA ASN A 246 5.08 -31.99 4.54
C ASN A 246 3.96 -32.43 3.57
N ASN A 247 2.94 -31.60 3.36
CA ASN A 247 1.87 -31.88 2.40
C ASN A 247 2.45 -31.91 0.95
N PRO A 248 2.20 -32.99 0.15
CA PRO A 248 2.75 -33.13 -1.18
C PRO A 248 2.27 -32.05 -2.16
N ASN A 249 1.14 -31.39 -1.89
CA ASN A 249 0.56 -30.33 -2.68
C ASN A 249 0.86 -28.91 -2.15
N PHE A 250 1.71 -28.81 -1.13
CA PHE A 250 2.18 -27.52 -0.62
C PHE A 250 3.61 -27.23 -1.09
N ARG A 251 3.87 -25.98 -1.45
CA ARG A 251 5.20 -25.48 -1.83
C ARG A 251 5.56 -24.26 -1.00
N ILE A 252 6.81 -24.20 -0.58
CA ILE A 252 7.35 -22.99 0.05
C ILE A 252 7.79 -22.05 -1.07
N ASP A 253 7.13 -20.89 -1.17
CA ASP A 253 7.56 -19.85 -2.09
C ASP A 253 8.86 -19.22 -1.58
N ALA A 254 9.86 -19.27 -2.44
CA ALA A 254 11.15 -18.67 -2.20
C ALA A 254 11.60 -18.01 -3.50
N ASP A 255 12.05 -16.76 -3.41
CA ASP A 255 12.66 -16.02 -4.52
C ASP A 255 11.82 -15.97 -5.81
N GLY A 256 10.47 -15.82 -5.69
CA GLY A 256 9.55 -15.70 -6.82
C GLY A 256 9.20 -17.05 -7.49
N SER A 257 9.44 -18.16 -6.83
CA SER A 257 9.11 -19.49 -7.34
C SER A 257 7.62 -19.68 -7.58
N GLY A 258 6.75 -18.95 -6.87
CA GLY A 258 5.30 -18.98 -7.06
C GLY A 258 4.89 -18.58 -8.48
N ILE A 259 5.37 -17.44 -8.98
CA ILE A 259 5.06 -16.94 -10.34
C ILE A 259 5.60 -17.89 -11.41
N ALA A 260 6.82 -18.39 -11.22
CA ALA A 260 7.39 -19.36 -12.17
C ALA A 260 6.56 -20.66 -12.24
N GLY A 261 6.10 -21.14 -11.08
CA GLY A 261 5.24 -22.32 -10.98
C GLY A 261 3.84 -22.13 -11.55
N LEU A 262 3.24 -20.93 -11.42
CA LEU A 262 1.99 -20.59 -12.10
C LEU A 262 2.16 -20.63 -13.62
N ARG A 263 3.31 -20.15 -14.14
CA ARG A 263 3.59 -20.10 -15.56
C ARG A 263 3.78 -21.49 -16.16
N ASP A 264 4.42 -22.42 -15.46
CA ASP A 264 4.67 -23.78 -15.94
C ASP A 264 3.63 -24.82 -15.49
N GLY A 265 2.64 -24.40 -14.68
CA GLY A 265 1.55 -25.23 -14.18
C GLY A 265 1.95 -26.14 -12.99
N SER A 266 3.14 -26.02 -12.43
CA SER A 266 3.57 -26.78 -11.24
C SER A 266 3.01 -26.24 -9.94
N ILE A 267 2.49 -25.00 -9.94
CA ILE A 267 1.78 -24.32 -8.86
C ILE A 267 0.46 -23.80 -9.43
N ASN A 268 -0.61 -23.88 -8.65
CA ASN A 268 -1.95 -23.49 -9.07
C ASN A 268 -2.52 -22.32 -8.22
N ALA A 269 -1.93 -22.02 -7.07
CA ALA A 269 -2.22 -20.83 -6.29
C ALA A 269 -0.99 -20.34 -5.54
N MET A 270 -0.90 -19.02 -5.34
CA MET A 270 0.16 -18.36 -4.57
C MET A 270 -0.39 -17.14 -3.82
N PHE A 271 0.37 -16.65 -2.85
CA PHE A 271 0.04 -15.47 -2.06
C PHE A 271 1.04 -14.35 -2.35
N SER A 272 0.54 -13.20 -2.72
CA SER A 272 1.32 -11.98 -2.97
C SER A 272 0.39 -10.76 -2.99
N GLY A 273 0.93 -9.57 -3.19
CA GLY A 273 0.13 -8.34 -3.31
C GLY A 273 -0.05 -7.88 -4.75
N SER A 274 -0.62 -6.67 -4.90
CA SER A 274 -0.89 -6.06 -6.20
C SER A 274 0.38 -5.80 -7.04
N TRP A 275 1.55 -5.76 -6.42
CA TRP A 275 2.84 -5.61 -7.10
C TRP A 275 3.18 -6.76 -8.06
N ASP A 276 2.58 -7.94 -7.88
CA ASP A 276 2.79 -9.11 -8.75
C ASP A 276 1.65 -9.32 -9.78
N ALA A 277 0.60 -8.50 -9.76
CA ALA A 277 -0.59 -8.67 -10.59
C ALA A 277 -0.28 -8.83 -12.09
N ASN A 278 0.61 -7.98 -12.61
CA ASN A 278 1.00 -8.04 -14.03
C ASN A 278 1.73 -9.34 -14.37
N ALA A 279 2.66 -9.79 -13.52
CA ALA A 279 3.42 -11.01 -13.74
C ALA A 279 2.54 -12.27 -13.65
N VAL A 280 1.56 -12.27 -12.73
CA VAL A 280 0.57 -13.35 -12.61
C VAL A 280 -0.38 -13.33 -13.81
N LYS A 281 -0.81 -12.15 -14.28
CA LYS A 281 -1.65 -12.02 -15.48
C LYS A 281 -0.92 -12.54 -16.73
N GLU A 282 0.37 -12.28 -16.85
CA GLU A 282 1.20 -12.85 -17.92
C GLU A 282 1.31 -14.39 -17.82
N ALA A 283 1.36 -14.93 -16.59
CA ALA A 283 1.47 -16.36 -16.36
C ALA A 283 0.17 -17.12 -16.65
N LEU A 284 -0.97 -16.62 -16.18
CA LEU A 284 -2.27 -17.31 -16.21
C LEU A 284 -3.24 -16.81 -17.28
N GLY A 285 -3.02 -15.61 -17.83
CA GLY A 285 -3.93 -15.03 -18.83
C GLY A 285 -5.36 -14.88 -18.29
N ASP A 286 -6.33 -15.38 -19.02
CA ASP A 286 -7.75 -15.31 -18.64
C ASP A 286 -8.14 -16.26 -17.49
N ASN A 287 -7.24 -17.20 -17.13
CA ASN A 287 -7.43 -18.08 -15.98
C ASN A 287 -6.96 -17.44 -14.66
N MET A 288 -6.42 -16.23 -14.68
CA MET A 288 -6.08 -15.55 -13.43
C MET A 288 -7.32 -15.30 -12.59
N GLY A 289 -7.33 -15.86 -11.38
CA GLY A 289 -8.26 -15.54 -10.31
C GLY A 289 -7.53 -14.81 -9.20
N VAL A 290 -8.25 -13.94 -8.52
CA VAL A 290 -7.74 -13.17 -7.37
C VAL A 290 -8.80 -13.21 -6.28
N ALA A 291 -8.40 -13.46 -5.04
CA ALA A 291 -9.31 -13.51 -3.90
C ALA A 291 -8.61 -13.11 -2.60
N SER A 292 -9.39 -12.75 -1.59
CA SER A 292 -8.91 -12.60 -0.22
C SER A 292 -8.45 -13.95 0.37
N LEU A 293 -8.08 -13.97 1.64
CA LEU A 293 -7.43 -15.13 2.24
C LEU A 293 -8.42 -16.26 2.56
N PRO A 294 -8.01 -17.53 2.32
CA PRO A 294 -8.81 -18.69 2.67
C PRO A 294 -8.81 -18.94 4.19
N THR A 295 -9.73 -19.80 4.62
CA THR A 295 -9.67 -20.46 5.91
C THR A 295 -8.75 -21.69 5.87
N PHE A 296 -8.40 -22.22 7.03
CA PHE A 296 -7.75 -23.52 7.20
C PHE A 296 -8.29 -24.21 8.45
N THR A 297 -8.19 -25.54 8.51
CA THR A 297 -8.66 -26.32 9.66
C THR A 297 -7.51 -26.58 10.63
N LEU A 298 -7.68 -26.14 11.87
CA LEU A 298 -6.74 -26.41 12.98
C LEU A 298 -7.49 -27.10 14.13
N ASN A 299 -7.06 -28.30 14.50
CA ASN A 299 -7.69 -29.11 15.57
C ASN A 299 -9.21 -29.32 15.37
N GLY A 300 -9.65 -29.42 14.12
CA GLY A 300 -11.07 -29.62 13.75
C GLY A 300 -11.92 -28.34 13.75
N GLU A 301 -11.31 -27.18 13.95
CA GLU A 301 -11.96 -25.87 13.86
C GLU A 301 -11.45 -25.10 12.64
N GLU A 302 -12.38 -24.45 11.94
CA GLU A 302 -12.06 -23.55 10.84
C GLU A 302 -11.49 -22.25 11.40
N LYS A 303 -10.35 -21.81 10.86
CA LYS A 303 -9.65 -20.59 11.24
C LYS A 303 -9.45 -19.70 10.01
N GLN A 304 -9.77 -18.42 10.10
CA GLN A 304 -9.52 -17.45 9.06
C GLN A 304 -8.07 -17.00 9.08
N MET A 305 -7.32 -17.17 7.98
CA MET A 305 -5.99 -16.57 7.86
C MET A 305 -6.10 -15.05 7.95
N LEU A 306 -5.17 -14.41 8.66
CA LEU A 306 -5.16 -12.96 8.86
C LEU A 306 -3.83 -12.36 8.41
N ALA A 307 -3.84 -11.61 7.31
CA ALA A 307 -2.67 -10.89 6.83
C ALA A 307 -2.30 -9.72 7.75
N TYR A 308 -1.07 -9.25 7.68
CA TYR A 308 -0.78 -7.87 8.03
C TYR A 308 -1.33 -6.94 6.97
N ALA A 309 -1.87 -5.82 7.41
CA ALA A 309 -2.32 -4.74 6.56
C ALA A 309 -1.75 -3.41 7.01
N GLY A 310 -1.59 -2.52 6.08
CA GLY A 310 -1.17 -1.16 6.26
C GLY A 310 -1.65 -0.29 5.12
N SER A 311 -1.09 0.89 5.01
CA SER A 311 -1.36 1.81 3.91
C SER A 311 -0.07 2.48 3.46
N LYS A 312 -0.15 3.11 2.30
CA LYS A 312 0.86 4.05 1.84
C LYS A 312 0.22 5.42 1.77
N ALA A 313 0.99 6.42 2.14
CA ALA A 313 0.48 7.76 2.30
C ALA A 313 1.43 8.81 1.73
N ILE A 314 0.87 9.99 1.53
CA ILE A 314 1.59 11.20 1.17
C ILE A 314 1.79 12.00 2.45
N GLY A 315 3.05 12.17 2.83
CA GLY A 315 3.49 12.94 3.98
C GLY A 315 3.95 14.33 3.61
N VAL A 316 3.85 15.25 4.57
CA VAL A 316 4.37 16.61 4.46
C VAL A 316 5.48 16.78 5.50
N ASN A 317 6.61 17.30 5.06
CA ASN A 317 7.73 17.60 5.92
C ASN A 317 7.46 18.90 6.71
N PRO A 318 7.49 18.87 8.07
CA PRO A 318 7.24 20.06 8.86
C PRO A 318 8.28 21.18 8.68
N ASN A 319 9.43 20.86 8.08
CA ASN A 319 10.49 21.83 7.75
C ASN A 319 10.30 22.52 6.38
N SER A 320 9.19 22.22 5.67
CA SER A 320 8.87 22.88 4.42
C SER A 320 8.74 24.38 4.59
N LYS A 321 9.38 25.13 3.70
CA LYS A 321 9.27 26.62 3.68
C LYS A 321 7.94 27.09 3.05
N ASN A 322 7.24 26.21 2.36
CA ASN A 322 5.96 26.47 1.70
C ASN A 322 4.86 25.55 2.24
N MET A 323 4.72 25.51 3.56
CA MET A 323 3.86 24.56 4.29
C MET A 323 2.43 24.52 3.76
N VAL A 324 1.81 25.67 3.49
CA VAL A 324 0.43 25.72 2.99
C VAL A 324 0.31 25.01 1.63
N ALA A 325 1.20 25.32 0.71
CA ALA A 325 1.20 24.70 -0.61
C ALA A 325 1.56 23.20 -0.53
N ALA A 326 2.47 22.81 0.36
CA ALA A 326 2.84 21.41 0.58
C ALA A 326 1.66 20.58 1.12
N VAL A 327 0.92 21.10 2.10
CA VAL A 327 -0.28 20.44 2.65
C VAL A 327 -1.37 20.32 1.60
N GLN A 328 -1.64 21.38 0.83
CA GLN A 328 -2.66 21.35 -0.23
C GLN A 328 -2.27 20.38 -1.35
N LEU A 329 -0.99 20.35 -1.74
CA LEU A 329 -0.50 19.37 -2.73
C LEU A 329 -0.66 17.94 -2.21
N ALA A 330 -0.33 17.66 -0.95
CA ALA A 330 -0.49 16.33 -0.37
C ALA A 330 -1.96 15.88 -0.40
N VAL A 331 -2.88 16.74 0.00
CA VAL A 331 -4.33 16.46 -0.04
C VAL A 331 -4.81 16.26 -1.48
N PHE A 332 -4.33 17.07 -2.44
CA PHE A 332 -4.66 16.92 -3.86
C PHE A 332 -4.16 15.58 -4.43
N LEU A 333 -2.91 15.20 -4.15
CA LEU A 333 -2.34 13.92 -4.63
C LEU A 333 -3.07 12.68 -4.05
N GLY A 334 -3.72 12.81 -2.88
CA GLY A 334 -4.58 11.77 -2.30
C GLY A 334 -6.06 11.90 -2.68
N SER A 335 -6.44 12.86 -3.53
CA SER A 335 -7.82 13.08 -3.96
C SER A 335 -8.34 11.94 -4.84
N PRO A 336 -9.67 11.81 -4.99
CA PRO A 336 -10.26 10.82 -5.92
C PRO A 336 -9.72 10.95 -7.35
N GLU A 337 -9.54 12.18 -7.84
CA GLU A 337 -9.00 12.43 -9.17
C GLU A 337 -7.58 11.93 -9.33
N ALA A 338 -6.70 12.26 -8.38
CA ALA A 338 -5.30 11.83 -8.41
C ALA A 338 -5.14 10.32 -8.21
N GLN A 339 -5.93 9.70 -7.31
CA GLN A 339 -5.93 8.25 -7.13
C GLN A 339 -6.47 7.52 -8.36
N LYS A 340 -7.49 8.04 -9.04
CA LYS A 340 -8.00 7.47 -10.29
C LYS A 340 -6.94 7.50 -11.39
N ALA A 341 -6.27 8.63 -11.55
CA ALA A 341 -5.15 8.73 -12.48
C ALA A 341 -3.99 7.79 -12.10
N HIS A 342 -3.70 7.62 -10.80
CA HIS A 342 -2.66 6.72 -10.31
C HIS A 342 -2.98 5.25 -10.65
N TYR A 343 -4.22 4.85 -10.46
CA TYR A 343 -4.70 3.53 -10.86
C TYR A 343 -4.62 3.32 -12.39
N GLU A 344 -5.16 4.25 -13.18
CA GLU A 344 -5.21 4.13 -14.64
C GLU A 344 -3.80 4.18 -15.29
N MET A 345 -2.88 4.94 -14.74
CA MET A 345 -1.54 5.16 -15.30
C MET A 345 -0.51 4.17 -14.75
N CYS A 346 -0.54 3.90 -13.45
CA CYS A 346 0.51 3.13 -12.74
C CYS A 346 0.01 1.80 -12.19
N GLY A 347 -1.30 1.52 -12.22
CA GLY A 347 -1.88 0.30 -11.64
C GLY A 347 -1.92 0.30 -10.11
N VAL A 348 -1.82 1.47 -9.47
CA VAL A 348 -1.89 1.58 -8.00
C VAL A 348 -3.34 1.46 -7.56
N VAL A 349 -3.62 0.47 -6.71
CA VAL A 349 -4.98 0.20 -6.20
C VAL A 349 -5.46 1.38 -5.36
N PRO A 350 -6.59 2.03 -5.69
CA PRO A 350 -7.10 3.15 -4.91
C PRO A 350 -7.67 2.70 -3.56
N CYS A 351 -7.63 3.57 -2.56
CA CYS A 351 -8.31 3.37 -1.27
C CYS A 351 -9.43 4.39 -1.02
N ASN A 352 -9.63 5.35 -1.92
CA ASN A 352 -10.71 6.33 -1.81
C ASN A 352 -12.07 5.67 -1.91
N THR A 353 -12.96 5.92 -0.91
CA THR A 353 -14.26 5.25 -0.80
C THR A 353 -15.18 5.49 -2.00
N GLN A 354 -15.14 6.67 -2.63
CA GLN A 354 -15.96 6.98 -3.80
C GLN A 354 -15.47 6.24 -5.05
N LEU A 355 -14.14 6.10 -5.22
CA LEU A 355 -13.59 5.35 -6.34
C LEU A 355 -13.89 3.85 -6.22
N LEU A 356 -13.89 3.32 -5.00
CA LEU A 356 -14.21 1.91 -4.75
C LEU A 356 -15.68 1.57 -5.07
N GLU A 357 -16.56 2.57 -5.20
CA GLU A 357 -17.94 2.40 -5.64
C GLU A 357 -18.12 2.45 -7.17
N GLU A 358 -17.09 2.88 -7.93
CA GLU A 358 -17.16 2.91 -9.39
C GLU A 358 -17.21 1.48 -9.96
N GLU A 359 -18.17 1.19 -10.87
CA GLU A 359 -18.36 -0.13 -11.47
C GLU A 359 -17.08 -0.67 -12.13
N ALA A 360 -16.31 0.18 -12.80
CA ALA A 360 -15.06 -0.19 -13.45
C ALA A 360 -13.96 -0.59 -12.46
N VAL A 361 -13.94 0.00 -11.27
CA VAL A 361 -13.01 -0.31 -10.19
C VAL A 361 -13.43 -1.59 -9.48
N GLN A 362 -14.73 -1.77 -9.22
CA GLN A 362 -15.28 -2.99 -8.65
C GLN A 362 -15.11 -4.23 -9.54
N ALA A 363 -15.05 -4.04 -10.85
CA ALA A 363 -14.83 -5.13 -11.80
C ALA A 363 -13.37 -5.62 -11.84
N ASP A 364 -12.43 -4.90 -11.21
CA ASP A 364 -11.03 -5.31 -11.10
C ASP A 364 -10.85 -6.25 -9.90
N GLU A 365 -10.58 -7.52 -10.19
CA GLU A 365 -10.42 -8.56 -9.17
C GLU A 365 -9.26 -8.26 -8.20
N VAL A 366 -8.19 -7.58 -8.65
CA VAL A 366 -7.03 -7.21 -7.81
C VAL A 366 -7.45 -6.14 -6.81
N VAL A 367 -8.17 -5.12 -7.26
CA VAL A 367 -8.68 -4.05 -6.40
C VAL A 367 -9.62 -4.63 -5.34
N THR A 368 -10.56 -5.47 -5.78
CA THR A 368 -11.53 -6.11 -4.89
C THR A 368 -10.84 -7.00 -3.86
N ALA A 369 -9.91 -7.87 -4.28
CA ALA A 369 -9.21 -8.76 -3.35
C ALA A 369 -8.33 -8.01 -2.34
N GLN A 370 -7.62 -6.95 -2.77
CA GLN A 370 -6.80 -6.16 -1.86
C GLN A 370 -7.65 -5.46 -0.80
N ASN A 371 -8.76 -4.82 -1.21
CA ASN A 371 -9.62 -4.12 -0.26
C ASN A 371 -10.42 -5.08 0.61
N ASP A 372 -10.88 -6.21 0.07
CA ASP A 372 -11.55 -7.25 0.86
C ASP A 372 -10.61 -7.86 1.92
N THR A 373 -9.37 -8.15 1.54
CA THR A 373 -8.35 -8.62 2.49
C THR A 373 -8.08 -7.57 3.57
N PHE A 374 -7.87 -6.32 3.19
CA PHE A 374 -7.61 -5.23 4.12
C PHE A 374 -8.74 -5.09 5.15
N ASN A 375 -9.99 -5.12 4.72
CA ASN A 375 -11.13 -4.86 5.59
C ASN A 375 -11.58 -6.10 6.39
N ASN A 376 -11.45 -7.31 5.85
CA ASN A 376 -12.12 -8.50 6.39
C ASN A 376 -11.18 -9.63 6.86
N THR A 377 -9.97 -9.74 6.29
CA THR A 377 -9.05 -10.85 6.57
C THR A 377 -7.64 -10.37 6.90
N SER A 378 -7.53 -9.25 7.59
CA SER A 378 -6.25 -8.70 8.05
C SER A 378 -6.34 -8.08 9.43
N ILE A 379 -5.18 -7.78 9.99
CA ILE A 379 -5.00 -6.88 11.12
C ILE A 379 -4.06 -5.75 10.71
N LEU A 380 -4.24 -4.57 11.24
CA LEU A 380 -3.26 -3.52 11.07
C LEU A 380 -1.93 -3.94 11.69
N GLN A 381 -0.84 -3.80 10.91
CA GLN A 381 0.49 -4.03 11.44
C GLN A 381 0.77 -3.00 12.54
N PRO A 382 1.18 -3.44 13.75
CA PRO A 382 1.49 -2.53 14.84
C PRO A 382 2.59 -1.51 14.49
N PHE A 383 2.43 -0.25 14.92
CA PHE A 383 3.41 0.82 14.70
C PHE A 383 4.42 0.96 15.85
N VAL A 384 4.26 0.19 16.93
CA VAL A 384 5.12 0.28 18.10
C VAL A 384 6.56 -0.09 17.75
N SER A 385 7.53 0.55 18.41
CA SER A 385 8.96 0.37 18.11
C SER A 385 9.42 -1.08 18.20
N LYS A 386 8.88 -1.83 19.15
CA LYS A 386 9.20 -3.25 19.36
C LYS A 386 8.69 -4.19 18.28
N MET A 387 7.84 -3.73 17.35
CA MET A 387 7.43 -4.54 16.21
C MET A 387 8.62 -5.02 15.38
N SER A 388 9.69 -4.25 15.31
CA SER A 388 10.94 -4.63 14.63
C SER A 388 11.57 -5.92 15.19
N ASN A 389 11.34 -6.25 16.46
CA ASN A 389 11.85 -7.47 17.10
C ASN A 389 11.13 -8.74 16.64
N CYS A 390 9.96 -8.60 15.99
CA CYS A 390 9.14 -9.73 15.57
C CYS A 390 9.65 -10.37 14.27
N TRP A 391 10.30 -9.62 13.40
CA TRP A 391 10.63 -10.07 12.05
C TRP A 391 11.58 -11.29 12.04
N THR A 392 12.75 -11.15 12.64
CA THR A 392 13.79 -12.18 12.62
C THR A 392 13.37 -13.48 13.34
N PRO A 393 12.73 -13.46 14.53
CA PRO A 393 12.29 -14.70 15.18
C PRO A 393 11.26 -15.47 14.34
N VAL A 394 10.30 -14.82 13.74
CA VAL A 394 9.28 -15.45 12.89
C VAL A 394 9.90 -16.00 11.61
N GLU A 395 10.78 -15.26 10.95
CA GLU A 395 11.51 -15.72 9.78
C GLU A 395 12.35 -16.98 10.10
N ASN A 396 13.02 -16.97 11.24
CA ASN A 396 13.82 -18.11 11.71
C ASN A 396 12.94 -19.33 12.00
N MET A 397 11.74 -19.15 12.55
CA MET A 397 10.77 -20.24 12.74
C MET A 397 10.42 -20.89 11.40
N GLY A 398 10.02 -20.09 10.39
CA GLY A 398 9.72 -20.60 9.06
C GLY A 398 10.89 -21.33 8.41
N LYS A 399 12.11 -20.78 8.50
CA LYS A 399 13.34 -21.41 8.01
C LYS A 399 13.66 -22.73 8.73
N SER A 400 13.43 -22.79 10.05
CA SER A 400 13.71 -23.96 10.88
C SER A 400 12.70 -25.09 10.66
N ILE A 401 11.44 -24.77 10.42
CA ILE A 401 10.45 -25.75 9.97
C ILE A 401 10.82 -26.26 8.56
N ARG A 402 11.16 -25.36 7.64
CA ARG A 402 11.55 -25.72 6.27
C ARG A 402 12.73 -26.71 6.24
N ASN A 403 13.77 -26.48 7.02
CA ASN A 403 14.96 -27.32 7.04
C ASN A 403 14.84 -28.56 7.95
N GLY A 404 13.72 -28.72 8.69
CA GLY A 404 13.46 -29.85 9.56
C GLY A 404 14.11 -29.76 10.94
N SER A 405 14.64 -28.59 11.33
CA SER A 405 15.19 -28.39 12.70
C SER A 405 14.07 -28.24 13.73
N VAL A 406 12.89 -27.75 13.33
CA VAL A 406 11.67 -27.75 14.14
C VAL A 406 10.83 -28.95 13.72
N THR A 407 10.50 -29.80 14.70
CA THR A 407 9.72 -31.04 14.56
C THR A 407 8.62 -31.06 15.62
N HIS A 408 7.66 -31.97 15.52
CA HIS A 408 6.64 -32.15 16.57
C HIS A 408 7.22 -32.38 17.97
N GLU A 409 8.42 -32.99 18.06
CA GLU A 409 9.07 -33.29 19.34
C GLU A 409 9.57 -32.04 20.06
N ASN A 410 10.01 -31.02 19.32
CA ASN A 410 10.57 -29.79 19.88
C ASN A 410 9.71 -28.53 19.58
N ALA A 411 8.54 -28.67 18.95
CA ALA A 411 7.69 -27.58 18.57
C ALA A 411 7.34 -26.63 19.74
N ALA A 412 7.04 -27.21 20.92
CA ALA A 412 6.72 -26.42 22.11
C ALA A 412 7.88 -25.52 22.55
N ASP A 413 9.09 -26.10 22.66
CA ASP A 413 10.28 -25.36 23.07
C ASP A 413 10.68 -24.29 22.05
N GLN A 414 10.60 -24.61 20.75
CA GLN A 414 10.95 -23.69 19.68
C GLN A 414 9.93 -22.53 19.55
N THR A 415 8.64 -22.80 19.77
CA THR A 415 7.59 -21.79 19.81
C THR A 415 7.81 -20.82 20.97
N GLU A 416 8.14 -21.32 22.16
CA GLU A 416 8.43 -20.47 23.32
C GLU A 416 9.72 -19.65 23.13
N GLN A 417 10.74 -20.21 22.48
CA GLN A 417 11.94 -19.45 22.11
C GLN A 417 11.63 -18.32 21.12
N MET A 418 10.78 -18.56 20.11
CA MET A 418 10.32 -17.52 19.19
C MET A 418 9.57 -16.42 19.95
N ASN A 419 8.60 -16.78 20.80
CA ASN A 419 7.83 -15.82 21.60
C ASN A 419 8.73 -14.98 22.51
N SER A 420 9.67 -15.62 23.19
CA SER A 420 10.63 -14.94 24.06
C SER A 420 11.55 -13.99 23.30
N ALA A 421 11.99 -14.37 22.09
CA ALA A 421 12.83 -13.54 21.25
C ALA A 421 12.08 -12.30 20.72
N MET A 422 10.78 -12.44 20.39
CA MET A 422 9.93 -11.32 19.95
C MET A 422 9.70 -10.31 21.08
N ASN A 423 9.71 -10.76 22.35
CA ASN A 423 9.54 -9.92 23.54
C ASN A 423 10.86 -9.41 24.13
N SER A 424 12.01 -9.73 23.53
CA SER A 424 13.30 -9.26 24.05
C SER A 424 13.44 -7.75 23.87
N ASP A 425 13.98 -7.08 24.88
CA ASP A 425 14.41 -5.68 24.78
C ASP A 425 15.70 -5.65 23.95
N GLY A 426 15.63 -5.62 22.64
CA GLY A 426 16.73 -5.72 21.67
C GLY A 426 18.13 -5.46 22.21
N ILE A 427 19.11 -6.24 21.76
CA ILE A 427 20.53 -6.12 22.17
C ILE A 427 21.12 -4.85 21.61
#